data_a3263c751a82724f61f0f60bfc43a27b
#
_entry.id   a3263c751a82724f61f0f60bfc43a27b
#
_cell.length_a   1.000
_cell.length_b   1.000
_cell.length_c   1.000
_cell.angle_alpha   90.00
_cell.angle_beta   90.00
_cell.angle_gamma   90.00
#
_symmetry.space_group_name_H-M   'P 1'
#
loop_
_entity.id
_entity.type
_entity.pdbx_description
1 polymer ?
#
loop_
_entity_poly.entity_id
_entity_poly.type
_entity_poly.pdbx_seq_one_letter_code
_entity_poly.pdbx_strand_id
1 'polypeptide(L)'
;MQSTKTKITAFLIIFLSIIVSFIFWENIHLKPSNNIIENFKGTIYIENNYSHWNETLRYIIFISFPSILYLLYLKISNNFYLPFSHKFLNSNKSLKKKSNVSLFFIILFLFFLNTLFFKIPSHSLDTLHEGMWLTAGQNFFYYDSFWKNSFITVGWAHEFLTPILSNILFGELSIGGTRFIFIFYQLLNQILLLILAYQLIYYQKFNLDIKNFIFLIFVFVILFLTNFYSPVFSYREIPLILFIISIWNVLNNNKIFINLVFIGLLSSISIYWGLDRGAFLNFALIFFCLFLLYNGEFKNFITTAISIFFGWIFFYIIFGHEEFLNFLKNSIWIYTNIEYIYGIIHPTPFGQG
;
A
#
# COMPACT_ATOMS: atom_id res chain seq x y z
N MET A 1 2.40 -29.57 13.67
CA MET A 1 2.61 -28.40 14.59
C MET A 1 4.10 -28.18 14.73
N GLN A 2 4.64 -27.04 14.35
CA GLN A 2 6.05 -26.72 14.59
C GLN A 2 6.32 -26.65 16.09
N SER A 3 7.47 -27.20 16.54
CA SER A 3 7.86 -27.14 17.94
C SER A 3 8.12 -25.68 18.36
N THR A 4 7.91 -25.36 19.63
CA THR A 4 8.21 -24.02 20.19
C THR A 4 9.66 -23.63 19.91
N LYS A 5 10.60 -24.60 20.00
CA LYS A 5 12.02 -24.42 19.67
C LYS A 5 12.22 -23.94 18.23
N THR A 6 11.53 -24.51 17.25
CA THR A 6 11.63 -24.11 15.84
C THR A 6 11.18 -22.65 15.62
N LYS A 7 10.09 -22.26 16.30
CA LYS A 7 9.58 -20.88 16.21
C LYS A 7 10.55 -19.85 16.81
N ILE A 8 11.13 -20.17 17.97
CA ILE A 8 12.12 -19.31 18.64
C ILE A 8 13.36 -19.17 17.75
N THR A 9 13.88 -20.29 17.22
CA THR A 9 15.06 -20.26 16.34
C THR A 9 14.78 -19.44 15.07
N ALA A 10 13.61 -19.60 14.45
CA ALA A 10 13.21 -18.80 13.28
C ALA A 10 13.17 -17.31 13.60
N PHE A 11 12.57 -16.94 14.73
CA PHE A 11 12.54 -15.55 15.20
C PHE A 11 13.95 -14.98 15.40
N LEU A 12 14.83 -15.73 16.07
CA LEU A 12 16.21 -15.31 16.30
C LEU A 12 16.99 -15.11 14.99
N ILE A 13 16.81 -16.01 14.00
CA ILE A 13 17.46 -15.88 12.69
C ILE A 13 17.00 -14.60 11.98
N ILE A 14 15.69 -14.34 11.95
CA ILE A 14 15.14 -13.11 11.35
C ILE A 14 15.68 -11.88 12.09
N PHE A 15 15.61 -11.86 13.41
CA PHE A 15 16.05 -10.73 14.23
C PHE A 15 17.54 -10.42 14.04
N LEU A 16 18.40 -11.43 14.12
CA LEU A 16 19.85 -11.27 13.90
C LEU A 16 20.17 -10.84 12.46
N SER A 17 19.46 -11.39 11.48
CA SER A 17 19.66 -11.01 10.08
C SER A 17 19.25 -9.57 9.81
N ILE A 18 18.22 -9.04 10.47
CA ILE A 18 17.84 -7.62 10.40
C ILE A 18 18.97 -6.75 10.97
N ILE A 19 19.54 -7.11 12.12
CA ILE A 19 20.67 -6.37 12.70
C ILE A 19 21.87 -6.36 11.75
N VAL A 20 22.21 -7.51 11.16
CA VAL A 20 23.30 -7.59 10.18
C VAL A 20 22.99 -6.76 8.93
N SER A 21 21.75 -6.79 8.44
CA SER A 21 21.33 -5.94 7.30
C SER A 21 21.47 -4.46 7.62
N PHE A 22 21.22 -4.07 8.87
CA PHE A 22 21.41 -2.69 9.32
C PHE A 22 22.89 -2.26 9.29
N ILE A 23 23.79 -3.15 9.71
CA ILE A 23 25.25 -2.90 9.62
C ILE A 23 25.68 -2.76 8.15
N PHE A 24 25.14 -3.60 7.26
CA PHE A 24 25.39 -3.45 5.82
C PHE A 24 24.87 -2.13 5.28
N TRP A 25 23.72 -1.67 5.72
CA TRP A 25 23.14 -0.39 5.33
C TRP A 25 24.11 0.77 5.51
N GLU A 26 24.73 0.86 6.68
CA GLU A 26 25.68 1.92 7.00
C GLU A 26 27.00 1.84 6.20
N ASN A 27 27.38 0.65 5.75
CA ASN A 27 28.64 0.42 5.06
C ASN A 27 28.56 0.42 3.52
N ILE A 28 27.36 0.56 2.95
CA ILE A 28 27.18 0.63 1.49
C ILE A 28 27.27 2.08 1.04
N HIS A 29 28.34 2.42 0.34
CA HIS A 29 28.58 3.75 -0.20
C HIS A 29 28.98 3.67 -1.68
N LEU A 30 28.00 3.79 -2.57
CA LEU A 30 28.25 3.95 -4.01
C LEU A 30 28.47 5.45 -4.30
N LYS A 31 29.37 5.74 -5.22
CA LYS A 31 29.59 7.12 -5.65
C LYS A 31 28.31 7.67 -6.31
N PRO A 32 27.86 8.89 -5.97
CA PRO A 32 26.76 9.52 -6.66
C PRO A 32 27.10 9.70 -8.14
N SER A 33 26.11 9.69 -9.02
CA SER A 33 26.33 9.93 -10.44
C SER A 33 26.63 11.44 -10.62
N ASN A 34 27.85 11.76 -11.03
CA ASN A 34 28.38 13.13 -11.09
C ASN A 34 27.63 14.07 -12.04
N ASN A 35 26.90 13.55 -13.02
CA ASN A 35 26.39 14.36 -14.15
C ASN A 35 25.17 15.22 -13.84
N ILE A 36 24.57 15.03 -12.67
CA ILE A 36 23.27 15.64 -12.35
C ILE A 36 23.41 16.70 -11.25
N ILE A 37 24.41 16.56 -10.39
CA ILE A 37 24.65 17.37 -9.20
C ILE A 37 25.04 18.81 -9.55
N GLU A 38 25.72 19.04 -10.66
CA GLU A 38 26.20 20.39 -11.01
C GLU A 38 25.09 21.39 -11.32
N ASN A 39 23.93 20.94 -11.76
CA ASN A 39 22.80 21.78 -12.13
C ASN A 39 21.83 22.10 -10.97
N PHE A 40 21.94 21.41 -9.85
CA PHE A 40 21.05 21.57 -8.69
C PHE A 40 21.80 22.04 -7.42
N LYS A 41 22.63 23.07 -7.56
CA LYS A 41 23.34 23.66 -6.41
C LYS A 41 22.35 24.19 -5.37
N GLY A 42 22.47 23.70 -4.14
CA GLY A 42 21.68 24.19 -2.99
C GLY A 42 20.50 23.33 -2.57
N THR A 43 20.38 22.10 -3.09
CA THR A 43 19.40 21.14 -2.58
C THR A 43 20.01 20.27 -1.48
N ILE A 44 19.18 19.83 -0.52
CA ILE A 44 19.53 18.87 0.56
C ILE A 44 20.18 17.61 -0.01
N TYR A 45 19.84 17.26 -1.23
CA TYR A 45 20.38 16.17 -2.03
C TYR A 45 21.91 16.25 -2.21
N ILE A 46 22.46 17.43 -2.55
CA ILE A 46 23.90 17.63 -2.79
C ILE A 46 24.66 17.53 -1.47
N GLU A 47 24.08 18.08 -0.40
CA GLU A 47 24.73 18.13 0.92
C GLU A 47 24.92 16.74 1.53
N ASN A 48 24.05 15.79 1.19
CA ASN A 48 24.04 14.43 1.77
C ASN A 48 24.64 13.35 0.85
N ASN A 49 25.24 13.69 -0.28
CA ASN A 49 25.84 12.73 -1.24
C ASN A 49 24.88 11.58 -1.61
N TYR A 50 23.61 11.90 -1.80
CA TYR A 50 22.60 10.89 -2.11
C TYR A 50 22.91 10.15 -3.43
N SER A 51 22.66 8.86 -3.46
CA SER A 51 22.75 8.02 -4.65
C SER A 51 21.56 7.07 -4.71
N HIS A 52 20.73 7.23 -5.73
CA HIS A 52 19.58 6.37 -6.00
C HIS A 52 19.93 4.88 -6.00
N TRP A 53 21.02 4.51 -6.70
CA TRP A 53 21.48 3.13 -6.74
C TRP A 53 21.96 2.63 -5.39
N ASN A 54 22.56 3.48 -4.60
CA ASN A 54 22.99 3.17 -3.25
C ASN A 54 21.81 2.79 -2.37
N GLU A 55 20.78 3.60 -2.38
CA GLU A 55 19.55 3.36 -1.60
C GLU A 55 18.82 2.11 -2.09
N THR A 56 18.70 1.94 -3.40
CA THR A 56 18.08 0.74 -3.98
C THR A 56 18.82 -0.52 -3.55
N LEU A 57 20.15 -0.55 -3.59
CA LEU A 57 20.96 -1.69 -3.17
C LEU A 57 20.79 -1.95 -1.65
N ARG A 58 20.81 -0.92 -0.84
CA ARG A 58 20.59 -1.01 0.60
C ARG A 58 19.24 -1.66 0.91
N TYR A 59 18.15 -1.19 0.30
CA TYR A 59 16.81 -1.76 0.49
C TYR A 59 16.71 -3.21 0.00
N ILE A 60 17.30 -3.53 -1.16
CA ILE A 60 17.32 -4.90 -1.66
C ILE A 60 18.02 -5.82 -0.65
N ILE A 61 19.16 -5.44 -0.12
CA ILE A 61 19.89 -6.25 0.87
C ILE A 61 19.09 -6.35 2.17
N PHE A 62 18.53 -5.25 2.65
CA PHE A 62 17.75 -5.21 3.88
C PHE A 62 16.53 -6.13 3.86
N ILE A 63 15.87 -6.25 2.72
CA ILE A 63 14.70 -7.12 2.56
C ILE A 63 15.12 -8.56 2.21
N SER A 64 16.05 -8.71 1.29
CA SER A 64 16.41 -10.03 0.73
C SER A 64 17.21 -10.89 1.71
N PHE A 65 18.13 -10.30 2.45
CA PHE A 65 19.04 -11.06 3.31
C PHE A 65 18.29 -11.80 4.44
N PRO A 66 17.41 -11.16 5.24
CA PRO A 66 16.60 -11.87 6.22
C PRO A 66 15.68 -12.92 5.60
N SER A 67 15.10 -12.61 4.44
CA SER A 67 14.20 -13.51 3.73
C SER A 67 14.91 -14.77 3.25
N ILE A 68 16.10 -14.63 2.65
CA ILE A 68 16.92 -15.74 2.17
C ILE A 68 17.37 -16.61 3.35
N LEU A 69 17.88 -16.03 4.43
CA LEU A 69 18.30 -16.79 5.61
C LEU A 69 17.13 -17.55 6.25
N TYR A 70 15.96 -16.94 6.31
CA TYR A 70 14.76 -17.61 6.80
C TYR A 70 14.35 -18.79 5.93
N LEU A 71 14.34 -18.62 4.61
CA LEU A 71 14.04 -19.70 3.65
C LEU A 71 15.06 -20.83 3.71
N LEU A 72 16.36 -20.52 3.82
CA LEU A 72 17.43 -21.51 4.01
C LEU A 72 17.23 -22.29 5.31
N TYR A 73 16.91 -21.61 6.41
CA TYR A 73 16.60 -22.26 7.69
C TYR A 73 15.40 -23.21 7.57
N LEU A 74 14.32 -22.77 6.93
CA LEU A 74 13.16 -23.63 6.70
C LEU A 74 13.51 -24.88 5.89
N LYS A 75 14.35 -24.74 4.87
CA LYS A 75 14.83 -25.84 4.03
C LYS A 75 15.70 -26.81 4.83
N ILE A 76 16.68 -26.33 5.58
CA ILE A 76 17.60 -27.17 6.38
C ILE A 76 16.87 -27.87 7.51
N SER A 77 15.93 -27.20 8.16
CA SER A 77 15.15 -27.79 9.26
C SER A 77 14.06 -28.75 8.81
N ASN A 78 13.96 -29.07 7.51
CA ASN A 78 12.87 -29.85 6.90
C ASN A 78 11.46 -29.31 7.25
N ASN A 79 11.36 -28.04 7.62
CA ASN A 79 10.11 -27.34 7.91
C ASN A 79 9.65 -26.50 6.72
N PHE A 80 10.22 -26.71 5.55
CA PHE A 80 9.83 -26.04 4.32
C PHE A 80 8.52 -26.67 3.81
N TYR A 81 7.46 -26.44 4.55
CA TYR A 81 6.12 -26.62 4.03
C TYR A 81 5.77 -25.32 3.32
N LEU A 82 5.81 -25.36 1.99
CA LEU A 82 5.01 -24.38 1.25
C LEU A 82 3.58 -24.58 1.76
N PRO A 83 2.96 -23.59 2.41
CA PRO A 83 1.62 -23.74 2.99
C PRO A 83 0.54 -23.96 1.94
N PHE A 84 0.93 -24.17 0.70
CA PHE A 84 0.18 -24.12 -0.53
C PHE A 84 0.22 -25.44 -1.29
N SER A 85 0.13 -26.57 -0.58
CA SER A 85 -0.19 -27.83 -1.27
C SER A 85 -1.65 -27.78 -1.77
N HIS A 86 -1.96 -28.46 -2.86
CA HIS A 86 -3.29 -28.59 -3.48
C HIS A 86 -4.47 -28.83 -2.52
N LYS A 87 -4.21 -29.26 -1.31
CA LYS A 87 -5.21 -29.45 -0.24
C LYS A 87 -5.66 -28.15 0.42
N PHE A 88 -4.95 -27.03 0.23
CA PHE A 88 -5.28 -25.78 0.92
C PHE A 88 -6.56 -25.16 0.39
N LEU A 89 -6.76 -25.18 -0.91
CA LEU A 89 -7.99 -24.67 -1.55
C LEU A 89 -9.19 -25.61 -1.40
N ASN A 90 -8.94 -26.91 -1.20
CA ASN A 90 -10.01 -27.94 -1.17
C ASN A 90 -10.42 -28.44 0.23
N SER A 91 -9.77 -28.00 1.30
CA SER A 91 -9.97 -28.60 2.63
C SER A 91 -10.94 -27.87 3.56
N ASN A 92 -11.57 -26.81 3.13
CA ASN A 92 -12.40 -26.00 4.01
C ASN A 92 -13.86 -26.46 4.08
N LYS A 93 -14.14 -27.43 4.95
CA LYS A 93 -15.43 -27.46 5.65
C LYS A 93 -15.58 -26.08 6.33
N SER A 94 -16.64 -25.35 5.99
CA SER A 94 -16.97 -24.08 6.63
C SER A 94 -17.09 -24.31 8.15
N LEU A 95 -16.00 -24.05 8.85
CA LEU A 95 -16.07 -23.98 10.31
C LEU A 95 -17.02 -22.83 10.61
N LYS A 96 -18.17 -23.11 11.20
CA LYS A 96 -19.07 -22.09 11.75
C LYS A 96 -18.26 -21.26 12.74
N LYS A 97 -17.79 -20.09 12.29
CA LYS A 97 -16.91 -19.23 13.08
C LYS A 97 -17.77 -18.48 14.09
N LYS A 98 -17.53 -18.69 15.36
CA LYS A 98 -18.05 -17.79 16.38
C LYS A 98 -17.38 -16.43 16.17
N SER A 99 -18.16 -15.43 15.82
CA SER A 99 -17.74 -14.05 15.60
C SER A 99 -18.60 -13.12 16.43
N ASN A 100 -18.02 -12.01 16.85
CA ASN A 100 -18.76 -10.99 17.58
C ASN A 100 -19.08 -9.81 16.65
N VAL A 101 -20.14 -9.97 15.89
CA VAL A 101 -20.59 -8.97 14.91
C VAL A 101 -21.02 -7.67 15.61
N SER A 102 -21.65 -7.76 16.78
CA SER A 102 -22.06 -6.58 17.55
C SER A 102 -20.86 -5.75 17.99
N LEU A 103 -19.79 -6.37 18.47
CA LEU A 103 -18.55 -5.67 18.84
C LEU A 103 -17.93 -4.97 17.62
N PHE A 104 -17.94 -5.60 16.46
CA PHE A 104 -17.45 -4.99 15.22
C PHE A 104 -18.22 -3.70 14.89
N PHE A 105 -19.55 -3.73 14.90
CA PHE A 105 -20.36 -2.55 14.59
C PHE A 105 -20.25 -1.45 15.63
N ILE A 106 -20.11 -1.78 16.92
CA ILE A 106 -19.84 -0.78 17.97
C ILE A 106 -18.52 -0.06 17.70
N ILE A 107 -17.46 -0.80 17.38
CA ILE A 107 -16.16 -0.20 17.10
C ILE A 107 -16.20 0.61 15.80
N LEU A 108 -16.86 0.13 14.76
CA LEU A 108 -17.08 0.87 13.52
C LEU A 108 -17.78 2.22 13.79
N PHE A 109 -18.81 2.22 14.61
CA PHE A 109 -19.50 3.43 15.01
C PHE A 109 -18.61 4.39 15.82
N LEU A 110 -17.79 3.86 16.73
CA LEU A 110 -16.81 4.66 17.47
C LEU A 110 -15.74 5.28 16.56
N PHE A 111 -15.30 4.58 15.52
CA PHE A 111 -14.37 5.12 14.52
C PHE A 111 -15.02 6.27 13.75
N PHE A 112 -16.25 6.09 13.33
CA PHE A 112 -17.02 7.15 12.67
C PHE A 112 -17.16 8.40 13.55
N LEU A 113 -17.55 8.23 14.82
CA LEU A 113 -17.62 9.33 15.77
C LEU A 113 -16.26 10.00 15.99
N ASN A 114 -15.21 9.21 16.23
CA ASN A 114 -13.86 9.75 16.41
C ASN A 114 -13.42 10.59 15.19
N THR A 115 -13.69 10.12 13.98
CA THR A 115 -13.32 10.83 12.77
C THR A 115 -14.10 12.13 12.59
N LEU A 116 -15.40 12.14 12.84
CA LEU A 116 -16.23 13.33 12.68
C LEU A 116 -16.00 14.40 13.77
N PHE A 117 -15.82 13.98 15.02
CA PHE A 117 -15.76 14.94 16.12
C PHE A 117 -14.37 15.40 16.50
N PHE A 118 -13.32 14.61 16.21
CA PHE A 118 -11.95 14.91 16.67
C PHE A 118 -10.97 15.33 15.57
N LYS A 119 -11.40 15.31 14.30
CA LYS A 119 -10.50 15.59 13.17
C LYS A 119 -10.94 16.78 12.32
N ILE A 120 -11.60 17.78 12.91
CA ILE A 120 -11.83 19.04 12.19
C ILE A 120 -10.47 19.71 12.01
N PRO A 121 -9.98 19.88 10.76
CA PRO A 121 -8.66 20.42 10.54
C PRO A 121 -8.63 21.90 10.85
N SER A 122 -8.03 22.24 11.98
CA SER A 122 -7.79 23.62 12.42
C SER A 122 -6.32 24.03 12.31
N HIS A 123 -5.47 23.20 11.71
CA HIS A 123 -4.05 23.49 11.56
C HIS A 123 -3.78 24.57 10.51
N SER A 124 -2.63 25.22 10.61
CA SER A 124 -2.16 26.23 9.65
C SER A 124 -2.17 25.72 8.21
N LEU A 125 -2.29 26.64 7.27
CA LEU A 125 -2.22 26.34 5.84
C LEU A 125 -0.83 25.79 5.47
N ASP A 126 -0.80 24.65 4.82
CA ASP A 126 0.37 24.16 4.12
C ASP A 126 0.28 24.58 2.66
N THR A 127 0.84 25.76 2.37
CA THR A 127 0.74 26.37 1.04
C THR A 127 1.36 25.53 -0.07
N LEU A 128 2.37 24.71 0.25
CA LEU A 128 3.02 23.85 -0.73
C LEU A 128 2.12 22.64 -1.08
N HIS A 129 1.83 21.79 -0.11
CA HIS A 129 1.10 20.55 -0.38
C HIS A 129 -0.37 20.81 -0.74
N GLU A 130 -1.04 21.71 -0.01
CA GLU A 130 -2.44 22.05 -0.28
C GLU A 130 -2.59 22.81 -1.61
N GLY A 131 -1.60 23.63 -1.96
CA GLY A 131 -1.54 24.28 -3.27
C GLY A 131 -1.39 23.29 -4.43
N MET A 132 -0.53 22.28 -4.27
CA MET A 132 -0.40 21.20 -5.27
C MET A 132 -1.73 20.47 -5.51
N TRP A 133 -2.46 20.14 -4.45
CA TRP A 133 -3.74 19.45 -4.56
C TRP A 133 -4.79 20.27 -5.33
N LEU A 134 -4.87 21.56 -5.05
CA LEU A 134 -5.85 22.42 -5.71
C LEU A 134 -5.47 22.75 -7.16
N THR A 135 -4.19 22.90 -7.46
CA THR A 135 -3.71 23.32 -8.78
C THR A 135 -4.10 22.32 -9.87
N ALA A 136 -3.92 21.02 -9.61
CA ALA A 136 -4.30 20.00 -10.59
C ALA A 136 -5.81 19.99 -10.85
N GLY A 137 -6.63 20.08 -9.79
CA GLY A 137 -8.09 20.20 -9.92
C GLY A 137 -8.50 21.46 -10.66
N GLN A 138 -7.87 22.61 -10.37
CA GLN A 138 -8.11 23.87 -11.05
C GLN A 138 -7.79 23.78 -12.56
N ASN A 139 -6.63 23.20 -12.89
CA ASN A 139 -6.25 22.99 -14.29
C ASN A 139 -7.25 22.12 -15.04
N PHE A 140 -7.77 21.07 -14.39
CA PHE A 140 -8.82 20.25 -14.97
C PHE A 140 -10.07 21.06 -15.34
N PHE A 141 -10.55 21.92 -14.44
CA PHE A 141 -11.73 22.75 -14.72
C PHE A 141 -11.51 23.83 -15.78
N TYR A 142 -10.26 24.30 -15.94
CA TYR A 142 -9.95 25.30 -16.99
C TYR A 142 -9.68 24.68 -18.35
N TYR A 143 -9.05 23.50 -18.42
CA TYR A 143 -8.52 22.93 -19.67
C TYR A 143 -9.16 21.61 -20.06
N ASP A 144 -10.08 21.10 -19.25
CA ASP A 144 -10.76 19.80 -19.45
C ASP A 144 -9.77 18.66 -19.76
N SER A 145 -8.63 18.67 -19.07
CA SER A 145 -7.58 17.67 -19.24
C SER A 145 -6.91 17.34 -17.92
N PHE A 146 -6.54 16.06 -17.74
CA PHE A 146 -5.90 15.60 -16.50
C PHE A 146 -4.38 15.77 -16.57
N TRP A 147 -3.70 15.07 -17.45
CA TRP A 147 -2.23 15.02 -17.48
C TRP A 147 -1.59 15.92 -18.55
N LYS A 148 -2.34 16.42 -19.51
CA LYS A 148 -1.82 17.29 -20.55
C LYS A 148 -1.34 18.63 -20.00
N ASN A 149 -2.06 19.19 -19.03
CA ASN A 149 -1.82 20.50 -18.47
C ASN A 149 -1.47 20.47 -16.97
N SER A 150 -1.28 19.27 -16.41
CA SER A 150 -0.94 19.11 -14.99
C SER A 150 0.14 18.06 -14.79
N PHE A 151 1.00 18.32 -13.84
CA PHE A 151 2.03 17.40 -13.41
C PHE A 151 1.56 16.72 -12.12
N ILE A 152 1.32 15.41 -12.17
CA ILE A 152 0.78 14.63 -11.07
C ILE A 152 1.90 13.84 -10.42
N THR A 153 2.18 14.12 -9.16
CA THR A 153 3.33 13.55 -8.45
C THR A 153 2.94 12.39 -7.57
N VAL A 154 1.83 12.48 -6.87
CA VAL A 154 1.40 11.46 -5.89
C VAL A 154 0.41 10.47 -6.50
N GLY A 155 -0.55 10.96 -7.25
CA GLY A 155 -1.55 10.13 -7.91
C GLY A 155 -2.88 10.85 -8.12
N TRP A 156 -3.68 10.27 -9.01
CA TRP A 156 -4.95 10.86 -9.43
C TRP A 156 -5.95 11.05 -8.29
N ALA A 157 -6.02 10.11 -7.35
CA ALA A 157 -6.92 10.21 -6.21
C ALA A 157 -6.59 11.42 -5.31
N HIS A 158 -5.32 11.73 -5.16
CA HIS A 158 -4.86 12.82 -4.32
C HIS A 158 -5.02 14.18 -4.98
N GLU A 159 -4.53 14.31 -6.20
CA GLU A 159 -4.35 15.60 -6.85
C GLU A 159 -5.53 15.99 -7.76
N PHE A 160 -6.37 15.03 -8.18
CA PHE A 160 -7.56 15.31 -8.99
C PHE A 160 -8.87 14.96 -8.30
N LEU A 161 -9.03 13.69 -7.89
CA LEU A 161 -10.31 13.24 -7.36
C LEU A 161 -10.72 14.04 -6.13
N THR A 162 -9.77 14.34 -5.26
CA THR A 162 -10.03 15.09 -4.02
C THR A 162 -10.56 16.51 -4.30
N PRO A 163 -9.91 17.37 -5.10
CA PRO A 163 -10.46 18.69 -5.42
C PRO A 163 -11.74 18.63 -6.26
N ILE A 164 -11.87 17.66 -7.17
CA ILE A 164 -13.11 17.48 -7.94
C ILE A 164 -14.29 17.14 -7.02
N LEU A 165 -14.10 16.20 -6.08
CA LEU A 165 -15.11 15.88 -5.07
C LEU A 165 -15.43 17.07 -4.18
N SER A 166 -14.41 17.86 -3.79
CA SER A 166 -14.62 19.12 -3.06
C SER A 166 -15.53 20.06 -3.83
N ASN A 167 -15.26 20.27 -5.11
CA ASN A 167 -16.09 21.13 -5.97
C ASN A 167 -17.52 20.60 -6.14
N ILE A 168 -17.69 19.30 -6.32
CA ILE A 168 -19.01 18.66 -6.44
C ILE A 168 -19.82 18.83 -5.15
N LEU A 169 -19.22 18.66 -3.99
CA LEU A 169 -19.93 18.67 -2.70
C LEU A 169 -20.17 20.08 -2.15
N PHE A 170 -19.25 21.01 -2.40
CA PHE A 170 -19.29 22.35 -1.80
C PHE A 170 -19.48 23.47 -2.83
N GLY A 171 -19.51 23.16 -4.12
CA GLY A 171 -19.68 24.14 -5.20
C GLY A 171 -18.42 24.96 -5.51
N GLU A 172 -17.29 24.67 -4.84
CA GLU A 172 -16.04 25.39 -5.02
C GLU A 172 -14.81 24.51 -4.78
N LEU A 173 -13.69 24.91 -5.38
CA LEU A 173 -12.38 24.38 -5.06
C LEU A 173 -11.84 25.09 -3.82
N SER A 174 -11.86 24.40 -2.69
CA SER A 174 -11.39 24.99 -1.42
C SER A 174 -10.49 24.02 -0.65
N ILE A 175 -9.56 24.59 0.11
CA ILE A 175 -8.71 23.83 1.04
C ILE A 175 -9.58 23.12 2.09
N GLY A 176 -10.59 23.81 2.60
CA GLY A 176 -11.53 23.22 3.57
C GLY A 176 -12.27 21.99 3.01
N GLY A 177 -12.74 22.09 1.77
CA GLY A 177 -13.40 20.97 1.07
C GLY A 177 -12.44 19.79 0.83
N THR A 178 -11.22 20.06 0.38
CA THR A 178 -10.21 18.98 0.17
C THR A 178 -9.84 18.30 1.49
N ARG A 179 -9.63 19.04 2.58
CA ARG A 179 -9.40 18.49 3.93
C ARG A 179 -10.55 17.61 4.39
N PHE A 180 -11.79 18.03 4.11
CA PHE A 180 -12.98 17.25 4.43
C PHE A 180 -13.01 15.91 3.69
N ILE A 181 -12.64 15.87 2.40
CA ILE A 181 -12.53 14.64 1.63
C ILE A 181 -11.44 13.72 2.20
N PHE A 182 -10.30 14.26 2.61
CA PHE A 182 -9.25 13.46 3.25
C PHE A 182 -9.70 12.80 4.56
N ILE A 183 -10.59 13.45 5.32
CA ILE A 183 -11.20 12.83 6.51
C ILE A 183 -11.97 11.56 6.10
N PHE A 184 -12.75 11.60 5.02
CA PHE A 184 -13.45 10.42 4.50
C PHE A 184 -12.51 9.32 4.03
N TYR A 185 -11.45 9.67 3.31
CA TYR A 185 -10.44 8.69 2.91
C TYR A 185 -9.79 8.03 4.12
N GLN A 186 -9.48 8.80 5.15
CA GLN A 186 -8.91 8.27 6.37
C GLN A 186 -9.89 7.34 7.11
N LEU A 187 -11.16 7.71 7.18
CA LEU A 187 -12.21 6.84 7.74
C LEU A 187 -12.32 5.54 6.93
N LEU A 188 -12.34 5.61 5.60
CA LEU A 188 -12.38 4.43 4.73
C LEU A 188 -11.17 3.53 4.97
N ASN A 189 -9.98 4.10 5.08
CA ASN A 189 -8.75 3.37 5.39
C ASN A 189 -8.87 2.63 6.74
N GLN A 190 -9.36 3.30 7.79
CA GLN A 190 -9.58 2.71 9.11
C GLN A 190 -10.62 1.58 9.07
N ILE A 191 -11.71 1.76 8.33
CA ILE A 191 -12.75 0.72 8.14
C ILE A 191 -12.15 -0.52 7.46
N LEU A 192 -11.37 -0.34 6.41
CA LEU A 192 -10.73 -1.45 5.69
C LEU A 192 -9.73 -2.20 6.58
N LEU A 193 -8.91 -1.49 7.34
CA LEU A 193 -8.01 -2.11 8.33
C LEU A 193 -8.79 -2.87 9.41
N LEU A 194 -9.92 -2.33 9.86
CA LEU A 194 -10.80 -2.99 10.82
C LEU A 194 -11.40 -4.29 10.25
N ILE A 195 -11.85 -4.26 8.99
CA ILE A 195 -12.35 -5.45 8.26
C ILE A 195 -11.25 -6.50 8.16
N LEU A 196 -10.04 -6.09 7.77
CA LEU A 196 -8.90 -6.99 7.66
C LEU A 196 -8.56 -7.63 9.01
N ALA A 197 -8.46 -6.83 10.08
CA ALA A 197 -8.20 -7.31 11.43
C ALA A 197 -9.29 -8.29 11.90
N TYR A 198 -10.56 -7.95 11.67
CA TYR A 198 -11.69 -8.82 11.99
C TYR A 198 -11.59 -10.16 11.26
N GLN A 199 -11.33 -10.16 9.96
CA GLN A 199 -11.19 -11.37 9.16
C GLN A 199 -10.03 -12.23 9.66
N LEU A 200 -8.85 -11.64 9.90
CA LEU A 200 -7.65 -12.37 10.35
C LEU A 200 -7.86 -13.01 11.72
N ILE A 201 -8.45 -12.29 12.67
CA ILE A 201 -8.56 -12.73 14.07
C ILE A 201 -9.68 -13.76 14.23
N TYR A 202 -10.88 -13.46 13.73
CA TYR A 202 -12.01 -14.37 13.91
C TYR A 202 -11.92 -15.64 13.06
N TYR A 203 -10.98 -15.67 12.12
CA TYR A 203 -10.64 -16.90 11.41
C TYR A 203 -9.83 -17.88 12.26
N GLN A 204 -9.11 -17.41 13.28
CA GLN A 204 -8.28 -18.27 14.13
C GLN A 204 -9.13 -19.20 15.02
N LYS A 205 -8.50 -20.29 15.48
CA LYS A 205 -9.15 -21.31 16.33
C LYS A 205 -9.14 -20.98 17.83
N PHE A 206 -9.06 -19.71 18.19
CA PHE A 206 -9.12 -19.28 19.60
C PHE A 206 -10.57 -19.27 20.11
N ASN A 207 -10.74 -19.26 21.44
CA ASN A 207 -12.03 -18.99 22.04
C ASN A 207 -12.48 -17.55 21.77
N LEU A 208 -13.78 -17.26 21.98
CA LEU A 208 -14.34 -15.94 21.62
C LEU A 208 -13.74 -14.80 22.43
N ASP A 209 -13.46 -15.02 23.71
CA ASP A 209 -12.92 -13.97 24.60
C ASP A 209 -11.51 -13.56 24.19
N ILE A 210 -10.65 -14.54 23.87
CA ILE A 210 -9.32 -14.28 23.34
C ILE A 210 -9.39 -13.55 21.99
N LYS A 211 -10.30 -13.94 21.10
CA LYS A 211 -10.50 -13.23 19.83
C LYS A 211 -10.92 -11.78 20.05
N ASN A 212 -11.88 -11.53 20.93
CA ASN A 212 -12.33 -10.20 21.27
C ASN A 212 -11.19 -9.35 21.84
N PHE A 213 -10.42 -9.92 22.75
CA PHE A 213 -9.26 -9.24 23.35
C PHE A 213 -8.19 -8.88 22.30
N ILE A 214 -7.79 -9.84 21.45
CA ILE A 214 -6.82 -9.58 20.37
C ILE A 214 -7.39 -8.54 19.40
N PHE A 215 -8.68 -8.62 19.06
CA PHE A 215 -9.32 -7.64 18.18
C PHE A 215 -9.27 -6.22 18.74
N LEU A 216 -9.54 -6.04 20.04
CA LEU A 216 -9.41 -4.74 20.71
C LEU A 216 -7.98 -4.19 20.70
N ILE A 217 -6.97 -5.06 20.87
CA ILE A 217 -5.56 -4.65 20.70
C ILE A 217 -5.31 -4.13 19.27
N PHE A 218 -5.80 -4.84 18.24
CA PHE A 218 -5.66 -4.37 16.86
C PHE A 218 -6.39 -3.07 16.59
N VAL A 219 -7.56 -2.87 17.18
CA VAL A 219 -8.29 -1.58 17.12
C VAL A 219 -7.43 -0.45 17.66
N PHE A 220 -6.82 -0.65 18.82
CA PHE A 220 -5.89 0.32 19.41
C PHE A 220 -4.69 0.61 18.50
N VAL A 221 -4.08 -0.44 17.94
CA VAL A 221 -2.97 -0.31 16.98
C VAL A 221 -3.40 0.46 15.73
N ILE A 222 -4.58 0.17 15.17
CA ILE A 222 -5.11 0.88 14.01
C ILE A 222 -5.30 2.37 14.33
N LEU A 223 -5.92 2.71 15.47
CA LEU A 223 -6.08 4.10 15.90
C LEU A 223 -4.73 4.79 16.09
N PHE A 224 -3.77 4.09 16.70
CA PHE A 224 -2.43 4.61 16.89
C PHE A 224 -1.74 4.89 15.55
N LEU A 225 -1.69 3.93 14.63
CA LEU A 225 -0.98 4.05 13.35
C LEU A 225 -1.63 5.03 12.36
N THR A 226 -2.93 5.28 12.50
CA THR A 226 -3.69 6.14 11.57
C THR A 226 -3.90 7.57 12.08
N ASN A 227 -3.62 7.86 13.36
CA ASN A 227 -3.87 9.16 13.96
C ASN A 227 -2.61 10.02 14.17
N PHE A 228 -1.43 9.54 13.77
CA PHE A 228 -0.22 10.35 13.79
C PHE A 228 -0.28 11.49 12.78
N TYR A 229 0.50 12.54 13.01
CA TYR A 229 0.69 13.63 12.06
C TYR A 229 1.17 13.14 10.69
N SER A 230 2.08 12.15 10.68
CA SER A 230 2.47 11.39 9.49
C SER A 230 2.02 9.94 9.68
N PRO A 231 0.80 9.59 9.26
CA PRO A 231 0.26 8.26 9.52
C PRO A 231 1.01 7.21 8.73
N VAL A 232 1.37 6.12 9.41
CA VAL A 232 2.02 4.95 8.78
C VAL A 232 1.11 4.34 7.72
N PHE A 233 -0.22 4.32 7.99
CA PHE A 233 -1.24 3.94 7.04
C PHE A 233 -2.09 5.16 6.69
N SER A 234 -1.96 5.63 5.47
CA SER A 234 -2.72 6.74 4.91
C SER A 234 -3.79 6.25 3.92
N TYR A 235 -4.55 7.16 3.35
CA TYR A 235 -5.50 6.83 2.28
C TYR A 235 -4.83 6.23 1.03
N ARG A 236 -3.52 6.41 0.84
CA ARG A 236 -2.77 5.85 -0.29
C ARG A 236 -2.68 4.32 -0.23
N GLU A 237 -2.76 3.73 0.96
CA GLU A 237 -2.74 2.29 1.19
C GLU A 237 -4.09 1.60 0.93
N ILE A 238 -5.17 2.33 0.68
CA ILE A 238 -6.52 1.77 0.45
C ILE A 238 -6.51 0.62 -0.60
N PRO A 239 -5.93 0.78 -1.80
CA PRO A 239 -5.88 -0.32 -2.77
C PRO A 239 -5.06 -1.52 -2.27
N LEU A 240 -3.99 -1.29 -1.52
CA LEU A 240 -3.15 -2.35 -0.96
C LEU A 240 -3.92 -3.15 0.10
N ILE A 241 -4.67 -2.49 0.98
CA ILE A 241 -5.48 -3.17 2.00
C ILE A 241 -6.59 -3.99 1.33
N LEU A 242 -7.25 -3.44 0.31
CA LEU A 242 -8.24 -4.15 -0.50
C LEU A 242 -7.63 -5.38 -1.18
N PHE A 243 -6.42 -5.27 -1.70
CA PHE A 243 -5.67 -6.38 -2.29
C PHE A 243 -5.41 -7.49 -1.27
N ILE A 244 -4.94 -7.14 -0.06
CA ILE A 244 -4.70 -8.11 1.02
C ILE A 244 -6.00 -8.79 1.46
N ILE A 245 -7.09 -8.04 1.63
CA ILE A 245 -8.42 -8.59 1.95
C ILE A 245 -8.87 -9.59 0.88
N SER A 246 -8.68 -9.24 -0.40
CA SER A 246 -9.08 -10.08 -1.52
C SER A 246 -8.26 -11.36 -1.62
N ILE A 247 -6.93 -11.27 -1.45
CA ILE A 247 -6.07 -12.46 -1.34
C ILE A 247 -6.51 -13.34 -0.18
N TRP A 248 -6.76 -12.75 0.99
CA TRP A 248 -7.24 -13.50 2.15
C TRP A 248 -8.53 -14.26 1.86
N ASN A 249 -9.47 -13.61 1.15
CA ASN A 249 -10.71 -14.25 0.74
C ASN A 249 -10.49 -15.39 -0.25
N VAL A 250 -9.60 -15.24 -1.24
CA VAL A 250 -9.22 -16.32 -2.18
C VAL A 250 -8.62 -17.48 -1.43
N LEU A 251 -7.67 -17.26 -0.52
CA LEU A 251 -7.02 -18.30 0.27
C LEU A 251 -8.01 -19.06 1.19
N ASN A 252 -9.11 -18.43 1.57
CA ASN A 252 -10.17 -19.03 2.39
C ASN A 252 -11.36 -19.57 1.57
N ASN A 253 -11.22 -19.71 0.26
CA ASN A 253 -12.27 -20.19 -0.65
C ASN A 253 -13.58 -19.36 -0.59
N ASN A 254 -13.46 -18.08 -0.29
CA ASN A 254 -14.61 -17.18 -0.23
C ASN A 254 -14.72 -16.39 -1.53
N LYS A 255 -15.78 -16.67 -2.31
CA LYS A 255 -16.08 -15.97 -3.57
C LYS A 255 -14.83 -15.80 -4.47
N ILE A 256 -14.11 -16.90 -4.71
CA ILE A 256 -12.80 -16.91 -5.38
C ILE A 256 -12.83 -16.09 -6.67
N PHE A 257 -13.76 -16.36 -7.57
CA PHE A 257 -13.86 -15.70 -8.87
C PHE A 257 -13.93 -14.17 -8.73
N ILE A 258 -14.86 -13.66 -7.88
CA ILE A 258 -15.05 -12.22 -7.68
C ILE A 258 -13.78 -11.57 -7.11
N ASN A 259 -13.15 -12.22 -6.14
CA ASN A 259 -11.92 -11.69 -5.55
C ASN A 259 -10.75 -11.71 -6.53
N LEU A 260 -10.62 -12.73 -7.40
CA LEU A 260 -9.58 -12.77 -8.45
C LEU A 260 -9.78 -11.66 -9.49
N VAL A 261 -11.03 -11.45 -9.91
CA VAL A 261 -11.38 -10.33 -10.80
C VAL A 261 -11.00 -9.01 -10.15
N PHE A 262 -11.38 -8.80 -8.90
CA PHE A 262 -11.07 -7.58 -8.18
C PHE A 262 -9.57 -7.37 -7.96
N ILE A 263 -8.81 -8.43 -7.62
CA ILE A 263 -7.34 -8.41 -7.53
C ILE A 263 -6.72 -7.94 -8.86
N GLY A 264 -7.21 -8.45 -10.00
CA GLY A 264 -6.72 -8.03 -11.31
C GLY A 264 -7.03 -6.55 -11.60
N LEU A 265 -8.24 -6.09 -11.33
CA LEU A 265 -8.63 -4.69 -11.51
C LEU A 265 -7.83 -3.73 -10.63
N LEU A 266 -7.42 -4.16 -9.44
CA LEU A 266 -6.58 -3.36 -8.56
C LEU A 266 -5.20 -3.03 -9.16
N SER A 267 -4.74 -3.74 -10.20
CA SER A 267 -3.51 -3.39 -10.94
C SER A 267 -3.55 -1.95 -11.45
N SER A 268 -4.55 -1.62 -12.23
CA SER A 268 -4.71 -0.27 -12.80
C SER A 268 -5.21 0.72 -11.76
N ILE A 269 -6.23 0.37 -10.99
CA ILE A 269 -6.81 1.24 -9.94
C ILE A 269 -5.73 1.75 -9.00
N SER A 270 -4.81 0.89 -8.57
CA SER A 270 -3.77 1.28 -7.60
C SER A 270 -2.77 2.29 -8.15
N ILE A 271 -2.38 2.15 -9.43
CA ILE A 271 -1.47 3.10 -10.10
C ILE A 271 -2.12 4.48 -10.24
N TYR A 272 -3.38 4.52 -10.66
CA TYR A 272 -4.12 5.78 -10.73
C TYR A 272 -4.41 6.36 -9.35
N TRP A 273 -4.66 5.52 -8.35
CA TRP A 273 -4.91 5.96 -6.98
C TRP A 273 -3.71 6.63 -6.35
N GLY A 274 -2.54 5.99 -6.42
CA GLY A 274 -1.29 6.50 -5.89
C GLY A 274 -0.12 5.82 -6.57
N LEU A 275 0.70 6.60 -7.26
CA LEU A 275 1.70 6.10 -8.19
C LEU A 275 2.72 5.18 -7.53
N ASP A 276 3.26 5.59 -6.38
CA ASP A 276 4.24 4.84 -5.59
C ASP A 276 3.64 3.52 -5.04
N ARG A 277 2.50 3.61 -4.36
CA ARG A 277 1.82 2.45 -3.76
C ARG A 277 1.27 1.51 -4.82
N GLY A 278 0.83 2.05 -5.94
CA GLY A 278 0.39 1.29 -7.10
C GLY A 278 1.52 0.45 -7.70
N ALA A 279 2.74 0.99 -7.79
CA ALA A 279 3.91 0.23 -8.24
C ALA A 279 4.21 -0.97 -7.32
N PHE A 280 4.23 -0.76 -5.99
CA PHE A 280 4.43 -1.84 -5.02
C PHE A 280 3.33 -2.91 -5.09
N LEU A 281 2.07 -2.50 -5.26
CA LEU A 281 0.96 -3.44 -5.41
C LEU A 281 1.12 -4.27 -6.69
N ASN A 282 1.48 -3.66 -7.81
CA ASN A 282 1.68 -4.38 -9.07
C ASN A 282 2.86 -5.36 -8.98
N PHE A 283 3.92 -5.00 -8.27
CA PHE A 283 5.00 -5.92 -7.97
C PHE A 283 4.52 -7.12 -7.14
N ALA A 284 3.74 -6.89 -6.09
CA ALA A 284 3.12 -7.96 -5.30
C ALA A 284 2.16 -8.82 -6.14
N LEU A 285 1.43 -8.22 -7.08
CA LEU A 285 0.53 -8.91 -8.00
C LEU A 285 1.27 -9.87 -8.95
N ILE A 286 2.47 -9.49 -9.41
CA ILE A 286 3.33 -10.39 -10.19
C ILE A 286 3.65 -11.64 -9.38
N PHE A 287 4.06 -11.50 -8.13
CA PHE A 287 4.32 -12.65 -7.25
C PHE A 287 3.07 -13.49 -6.99
N PHE A 288 1.92 -12.86 -6.84
CA PHE A 288 0.66 -13.57 -6.71
C PHE A 288 0.33 -14.38 -7.98
N CYS A 289 0.52 -13.81 -9.16
CA CYS A 289 0.34 -14.54 -10.43
C CYS A 289 1.31 -15.71 -10.58
N LEU A 290 2.58 -15.50 -10.25
CA LEU A 290 3.58 -16.58 -10.23
C LEU A 290 3.24 -17.67 -9.23
N PHE A 291 2.72 -17.30 -8.07
CA PHE A 291 2.22 -18.23 -7.07
C PHE A 291 1.06 -19.09 -7.59
N LEU A 292 0.09 -18.50 -8.30
CA LEU A 292 -1.00 -19.25 -8.92
C LEU A 292 -0.49 -20.26 -9.96
N LEU A 293 0.45 -19.85 -10.81
CA LEU A 293 1.09 -20.71 -11.81
C LEU A 293 1.87 -21.86 -11.15
N TYR A 294 2.67 -21.56 -10.14
CA TYR A 294 3.46 -22.56 -9.41
C TYR A 294 2.58 -23.64 -8.78
N ASN A 295 1.39 -23.28 -8.29
CA ASN A 295 0.44 -24.23 -7.71
C ASN A 295 -0.45 -24.95 -8.74
N GLY A 296 -0.25 -24.73 -10.04
CA GLY A 296 -1.07 -25.30 -11.09
C GLY A 296 -2.49 -24.72 -11.18
N GLU A 297 -2.74 -23.58 -10.53
CA GLU A 297 -4.03 -22.88 -10.52
C GLU A 297 -4.21 -22.02 -11.80
N PHE A 298 -4.04 -22.66 -12.95
CA PHE A 298 -3.98 -21.99 -14.25
C PHE A 298 -5.26 -21.21 -14.58
N LYS A 299 -6.43 -21.76 -14.24
CA LYS A 299 -7.72 -21.08 -14.42
C LYS A 299 -7.78 -19.76 -13.61
N ASN A 300 -7.33 -19.78 -12.38
CA ASN A 300 -7.30 -18.63 -11.48
C ASN A 300 -6.29 -17.58 -11.96
N PHE A 301 -5.13 -18.04 -12.46
CA PHE A 301 -4.14 -17.16 -13.11
C PHE A 301 -4.74 -16.45 -14.32
N ILE A 302 -5.38 -17.19 -15.25
CA ILE A 302 -6.01 -16.60 -16.44
C ILE A 302 -7.10 -15.58 -16.05
N THR A 303 -7.94 -15.91 -15.07
CA THR A 303 -8.96 -14.98 -14.56
C THR A 303 -8.33 -13.67 -14.09
N THR A 304 -7.25 -13.74 -13.31
CA THR A 304 -6.55 -12.56 -12.81
C THR A 304 -5.91 -11.77 -13.96
N ALA A 305 -5.21 -12.45 -14.88
CA ALA A 305 -4.54 -11.82 -16.03
C ALA A 305 -5.52 -11.11 -16.97
N ILE A 306 -6.64 -11.74 -17.27
CA ILE A 306 -7.72 -11.12 -18.06
C ILE A 306 -8.26 -9.88 -17.34
N SER A 307 -8.45 -9.96 -16.03
CA SER A 307 -8.95 -8.81 -15.24
C SER A 307 -7.96 -7.66 -15.18
N ILE A 308 -6.66 -7.93 -15.12
CA ILE A 308 -5.61 -6.91 -15.26
C ILE A 308 -5.77 -6.20 -16.61
N PHE A 309 -5.84 -6.96 -17.69
CA PHE A 309 -5.98 -6.42 -19.03
C PHE A 309 -7.24 -5.54 -19.18
N PHE A 310 -8.39 -6.03 -18.70
CA PHE A 310 -9.62 -5.25 -18.74
C PHE A 310 -9.56 -3.98 -17.86
N GLY A 311 -8.89 -4.03 -16.70
CA GLY A 311 -8.69 -2.86 -15.87
C GLY A 311 -7.93 -1.75 -16.59
N TRP A 312 -6.86 -2.09 -17.31
CA TRP A 312 -6.09 -1.12 -18.09
C TRP A 312 -6.85 -0.61 -19.32
N ILE A 313 -7.59 -1.48 -20.04
CA ILE A 313 -8.45 -1.07 -21.16
C ILE A 313 -9.55 -0.11 -20.68
N PHE A 314 -10.16 -0.39 -19.53
CA PHE A 314 -11.19 0.47 -18.96
C PHE A 314 -10.69 1.90 -18.74
N PHE A 315 -9.52 2.06 -18.16
CA PHE A 315 -8.92 3.38 -17.98
C PHE A 315 -8.52 4.04 -19.31
N TYR A 316 -7.99 3.26 -20.24
CA TYR A 316 -7.72 3.77 -21.60
C TYR A 316 -8.97 4.32 -22.29
N ILE A 317 -10.11 3.64 -22.14
CA ILE A 317 -11.39 4.09 -22.73
C ILE A 317 -11.92 5.34 -22.01
N ILE A 318 -11.84 5.38 -20.67
CA ILE A 318 -12.36 6.51 -19.89
C ILE A 318 -11.57 7.80 -20.15
N PHE A 319 -10.25 7.72 -20.13
CA PHE A 319 -9.42 8.91 -20.30
C PHE A 319 -9.16 9.26 -21.77
N GLY A 320 -9.33 8.30 -22.67
CA GLY A 320 -8.98 8.44 -24.08
C GLY A 320 -7.49 8.30 -24.35
N HIS A 321 -7.16 8.17 -25.63
CA HIS A 321 -5.79 7.85 -26.07
C HIS A 321 -4.76 8.91 -25.63
N GLU A 322 -5.07 10.18 -25.85
CA GLU A 322 -4.14 11.29 -25.57
C GLU A 322 -3.82 11.40 -24.07
N GLU A 323 -4.83 11.42 -23.21
CA GLU A 323 -4.66 11.51 -21.76
C GLU A 323 -3.99 10.25 -21.18
N PHE A 324 -4.26 9.08 -21.72
CA PHE A 324 -3.59 7.86 -21.33
C PHE A 324 -2.08 7.90 -21.64
N LEU A 325 -1.70 8.41 -22.82
CA LEU A 325 -0.30 8.61 -23.18
C LEU A 325 0.38 9.66 -22.29
N ASN A 326 -0.32 10.74 -21.98
CA ASN A 326 0.19 11.77 -21.07
C ASN A 326 0.37 11.22 -19.65
N PHE A 327 -0.57 10.41 -19.17
CA PHE A 327 -0.42 9.66 -17.92
C PHE A 327 0.84 8.79 -17.91
N LEU A 328 1.09 8.00 -18.95
CA LEU A 328 2.27 7.15 -19.03
C LEU A 328 3.57 7.99 -19.05
N LYS A 329 3.61 9.06 -19.84
CA LYS A 329 4.77 9.97 -19.89
C LYS A 329 5.03 10.62 -18.54
N ASN A 330 4.00 11.14 -17.89
CA ASN A 330 4.09 11.74 -16.55
C ASN A 330 4.61 10.71 -15.52
N SER A 331 4.04 9.50 -15.52
CA SER A 331 4.43 8.44 -14.58
C SER A 331 5.88 8.00 -14.77
N ILE A 332 6.30 7.76 -16.02
CA ILE A 332 7.68 7.39 -16.34
C ILE A 332 8.63 8.51 -15.91
N TRP A 333 8.26 9.77 -16.20
CA TRP A 333 9.08 10.91 -15.87
C TRP A 333 9.26 11.03 -14.34
N ILE A 334 8.20 10.83 -13.56
CA ILE A 334 8.28 10.82 -12.09
C ILE A 334 9.17 9.71 -11.59
N TYR A 335 8.97 8.47 -12.04
CA TYR A 335 9.81 7.35 -11.61
C TYR A 335 11.29 7.53 -11.95
N THR A 336 11.61 8.21 -13.04
CA THR A 336 13.00 8.45 -13.44
C THR A 336 13.62 9.68 -12.80
N ASN A 337 12.81 10.61 -12.30
CA ASN A 337 13.27 11.91 -11.79
C ASN A 337 12.77 12.25 -10.38
N ILE A 338 12.24 11.28 -9.64
CA ILE A 338 11.63 11.51 -8.31
C ILE A 338 12.60 12.20 -7.34
N GLU A 339 13.88 11.89 -7.46
CA GLU A 339 14.96 12.45 -6.65
C GLU A 339 15.07 13.98 -6.80
N TYR A 340 14.80 14.49 -8.01
CA TYR A 340 14.85 15.92 -8.31
C TYR A 340 13.60 16.66 -7.86
N ILE A 341 12.46 15.94 -7.79
CA ILE A 341 11.18 16.54 -7.42
C ILE A 341 11.11 16.78 -5.91
N TYR A 342 11.53 15.81 -5.12
CA TYR A 342 11.30 15.83 -3.68
C TYR A 342 12.53 16.17 -2.83
N GLY A 343 13.75 16.14 -3.41
CA GLY A 343 14.96 16.37 -2.64
C GLY A 343 15.07 15.37 -1.49
N ILE A 344 15.48 14.14 -1.77
CA ILE A 344 15.39 13.06 -0.82
C ILE A 344 16.44 13.22 0.28
N ILE A 345 16.01 13.29 1.53
CA ILE A 345 16.85 13.06 2.69
C ILE A 345 17.25 11.58 2.69
N HIS A 346 18.52 11.31 2.96
CA HIS A 346 19.04 9.96 3.03
C HIS A 346 18.22 9.09 3.99
N PRO A 347 17.46 8.11 3.50
CA PRO A 347 16.58 7.34 4.36
C PRO A 347 17.40 6.38 5.23
N THR A 348 17.01 6.25 6.47
CA THR A 348 17.44 5.14 7.32
C THR A 348 16.32 4.08 7.36
N PRO A 349 16.62 2.80 7.64
CA PRO A 349 15.60 1.74 7.61
C PRO A 349 14.40 1.99 8.51
N PHE A 350 14.56 2.79 9.57
CA PHE A 350 13.55 3.11 10.56
C PHE A 350 13.38 4.62 10.76
N GLY A 351 14.04 5.43 9.97
CA GLY A 351 13.94 6.89 10.00
C GLY A 351 12.79 7.40 9.13
N GLN A 352 12.39 8.63 9.37
CA GLN A 352 11.50 9.35 8.46
C GLN A 352 12.32 9.76 7.23
N GLY A 353 11.95 9.23 6.07
CA GLY A 353 12.46 9.63 4.78
C GLY A 353 11.61 10.71 4.18
#